data_04f2f55766f28db8ad3dae3548fc242b
#
_entry.id   04f2f55766f28db8ad3dae3548fc242b
#
_cell.length_a   1.000
_cell.length_b   1.000
_cell.length_c   1.000
_cell.angle_alpha   90.00
_cell.angle_beta   90.00
_cell.angle_gamma   90.00
#
_symmetry.space_group_name_H-M   'P 1'
#
loop_
_entity.id
_entity.type
_entity.pdbx_description
1 polymer ?
#
loop_
_entity_poly.entity_id
_entity_poly.type
_entity_poly.pdbx_seq_one_letter_code
_entity_poly.pdbx_strand_id
1 'polypeptide(L)'
;RKVELKSGGYLIIDQTEAMTTVDVNTGAFVGHRNLEETIFNTNIEATSAIARQLRLRNLGGIIIIDFIDMVSDEHKRRVLHSLESALAKDRAKANINGLSALGLVEMTRKRTRESLEHILCDVCPACSGRGSQKTVETVCYEILREIVRVNRAYAADKFMVYAAPSVSEALINDEYHNLAELELFIGKQVSIQTESLYNQEQFDVVMM
;
A
#
# COMPACT_ATOMS: atom_id res chain seq x y z
N ARG A 1 5.19 3.05 -9.41
CA ARG A 1 3.89 3.41 -8.87
C ARG A 1 3.32 4.65 -9.54
N LYS A 2 4.02 5.79 -9.49
CA LYS A 2 3.58 7.07 -10.09
C LYS A 2 3.98 7.17 -11.56
N VAL A 3 3.07 7.66 -12.41
CA VAL A 3 3.30 7.92 -13.85
C VAL A 3 2.87 9.36 -14.15
N GLU A 4 3.82 10.19 -14.57
CA GLU A 4 3.57 11.58 -14.92
C GLU A 4 2.88 11.68 -16.28
N LEU A 5 1.93 12.62 -16.39
CA LEU A 5 1.24 13.00 -17.62
C LEU A 5 1.84 14.31 -18.15
N LYS A 6 1.75 14.53 -19.46
CA LYS A 6 2.27 15.75 -20.10
C LYS A 6 1.51 17.00 -19.66
N SER A 7 0.25 16.85 -19.30
CA SER A 7 -0.61 17.92 -18.75
C SER A 7 -0.20 18.39 -17.35
N GLY A 8 0.78 17.72 -16.71
CA GLY A 8 1.17 17.98 -15.33
C GLY A 8 0.38 17.16 -14.30
N GLY A 9 -0.64 16.41 -14.73
CA GLY A 9 -1.31 15.40 -13.94
C GLY A 9 -0.46 14.14 -13.77
N TYR A 10 -0.97 13.16 -13.05
CA TYR A 10 -0.28 11.89 -12.88
C TYR A 10 -1.25 10.75 -12.56
N LEU A 11 -0.80 9.52 -12.80
CA LEU A 11 -1.48 8.30 -12.40
C LEU A 11 -0.77 7.69 -11.20
N ILE A 12 -1.54 7.13 -10.27
CA ILE A 12 -1.05 6.18 -9.28
C ILE A 12 -1.57 4.80 -9.67
N ILE A 13 -0.67 3.85 -9.82
CA ILE A 13 -1.01 2.47 -10.17
C ILE A 13 -0.56 1.58 -9.02
N ASP A 14 -1.52 0.93 -8.39
CA ASP A 14 -1.30 -0.03 -7.31
C ASP A 14 -1.81 -1.40 -7.73
N GLN A 15 -0.96 -2.41 -7.51
CA GLN A 15 -1.31 -3.80 -7.73
C GLN A 15 -1.47 -4.48 -6.37
N THR A 16 -2.68 -4.96 -6.11
CA THR A 16 -2.98 -5.77 -4.93
C THR A 16 -3.05 -7.24 -5.31
N GLU A 17 -3.25 -8.13 -4.34
CA GLU A 17 -3.44 -9.56 -4.60
C GLU A 17 -4.64 -9.82 -5.51
N ALA A 18 -5.74 -9.09 -5.34
CA ALA A 18 -7.01 -9.33 -6.02
C ALA A 18 -7.17 -8.52 -7.32
N MET A 19 -6.66 -7.29 -7.37
CA MET A 19 -6.94 -6.36 -8.48
C MET A 19 -5.83 -5.32 -8.65
N THR A 20 -5.87 -4.63 -9.78
CA THR A 20 -5.09 -3.43 -10.04
C THR A 20 -5.98 -2.20 -9.91
N THR A 21 -5.55 -1.19 -9.19
CA THR A 21 -6.21 0.11 -9.11
C THR A 21 -5.39 1.17 -9.82
N VAL A 22 -6.08 2.08 -10.48
CA VAL A 22 -5.48 3.23 -11.17
C VAL A 22 -6.23 4.47 -10.73
N ASP A 23 -5.55 5.41 -10.09
CA ASP A 23 -6.07 6.69 -9.65
C ASP A 23 -5.47 7.80 -10.51
N VAL A 24 -6.32 8.70 -11.02
CA VAL A 24 -5.95 9.81 -11.90
C VAL A 24 -6.01 11.13 -11.14
N ASN A 25 -4.91 11.87 -11.16
CA ASN A 25 -4.76 13.14 -10.44
C ASN A 25 -4.40 14.28 -11.38
N THR A 26 -4.96 15.47 -11.15
CA THR A 26 -4.64 16.70 -11.92
C THR A 26 -3.24 17.25 -11.63
N GLY A 27 -2.62 16.88 -10.50
CA GLY A 27 -1.40 17.51 -10.02
C GLY A 27 -1.64 18.94 -9.50
N ALA A 28 -0.56 19.73 -9.43
CA ALA A 28 -0.62 21.09 -8.91
C ALA A 28 -1.22 22.12 -9.89
N PHE A 29 -1.39 21.78 -11.15
CA PHE A 29 -1.84 22.70 -12.19
C PHE A 29 -3.37 22.64 -12.37
N VAL A 30 -4.09 23.38 -11.53
CA VAL A 30 -5.53 23.61 -11.70
C VAL A 30 -5.70 24.97 -12.38
N GLY A 31 -5.96 24.97 -13.70
CA GLY A 31 -6.26 26.18 -14.43
C GLY A 31 -7.55 26.81 -13.90
N HIS A 32 -7.43 27.97 -13.26
CA HIS A 32 -8.55 28.68 -12.61
C HIS A 32 -9.70 29.10 -13.53
N ARG A 33 -9.53 29.12 -14.85
CA ARG A 33 -10.54 29.62 -15.79
C ARG A 33 -11.40 28.56 -16.47
N ASN A 34 -10.99 27.29 -16.47
CA ASN A 34 -11.76 26.21 -17.08
C ASN A 34 -11.42 24.85 -16.45
N LEU A 35 -11.77 24.69 -15.17
CA LEU A 35 -11.47 23.50 -14.38
C LEU A 35 -12.02 22.23 -15.05
N GLU A 36 -13.25 22.28 -15.56
CA GLU A 36 -13.91 21.13 -16.19
C GLU A 36 -13.20 20.67 -17.48
N GLU A 37 -12.73 21.62 -18.30
CA GLU A 37 -11.97 21.30 -19.50
C GLU A 37 -10.58 20.74 -19.17
N THR A 38 -9.93 21.26 -18.13
CA THR A 38 -8.65 20.74 -17.65
C THR A 38 -8.80 19.31 -17.16
N ILE A 39 -9.83 19.01 -16.36
CA ILE A 39 -10.18 17.68 -15.90
C ILE A 39 -10.41 16.74 -17.07
N PHE A 40 -11.24 17.15 -18.01
CA PHE A 40 -11.54 16.36 -19.20
C PHE A 40 -10.27 16.03 -20.00
N ASN A 41 -9.43 17.03 -20.29
CA ASN A 41 -8.19 16.83 -21.04
C ASN A 41 -7.20 15.92 -20.28
N THR A 42 -7.08 16.06 -18.96
CA THR A 42 -6.26 15.19 -18.14
C THR A 42 -6.78 13.73 -18.18
N ASN A 43 -8.09 13.54 -18.07
CA ASN A 43 -8.70 12.21 -18.16
C ASN A 43 -8.52 11.59 -19.56
N ILE A 44 -8.65 12.35 -20.63
CA ILE A 44 -8.37 11.88 -22.01
C ILE A 44 -6.91 11.46 -22.17
N GLU A 45 -5.96 12.25 -21.66
CA GLU A 45 -4.55 11.88 -21.69
C GLU A 45 -4.28 10.62 -20.88
N ALA A 46 -4.91 10.52 -19.69
CA ALA A 46 -4.81 9.37 -18.81
C ALA A 46 -5.20 8.06 -19.51
N THR A 47 -6.26 8.04 -20.36
CA THR A 47 -6.69 6.83 -21.06
C THR A 47 -5.57 6.18 -21.88
N SER A 48 -4.83 7.00 -22.61
CA SER A 48 -3.70 6.52 -23.43
C SER A 48 -2.51 6.07 -22.58
N ALA A 49 -2.24 6.77 -21.48
CA ALA A 49 -1.19 6.43 -20.54
C ALA A 49 -1.52 5.12 -19.81
N ILE A 50 -2.76 4.94 -19.35
CA ILE A 50 -3.26 3.72 -18.71
C ILE A 50 -3.09 2.53 -19.64
N ALA A 51 -3.64 2.59 -20.85
CA ALA A 51 -3.54 1.51 -21.83
C ALA A 51 -2.08 1.13 -22.12
N ARG A 52 -1.18 2.10 -22.18
CA ARG A 52 0.26 1.88 -22.34
C ARG A 52 0.87 1.17 -21.12
N GLN A 53 0.53 1.61 -19.88
CA GLN A 53 1.06 1.00 -18.66
C GLN A 53 0.55 -0.43 -18.46
N LEU A 54 -0.70 -0.71 -18.75
CA LEU A 54 -1.27 -2.07 -18.71
C LEU A 54 -0.48 -3.03 -19.63
N ARG A 55 -0.11 -2.59 -20.82
CA ARG A 55 0.72 -3.38 -21.73
C ARG A 55 2.15 -3.53 -21.25
N LEU A 56 2.82 -2.43 -20.88
CA LEU A 56 4.23 -2.42 -20.49
C LEU A 56 4.48 -3.26 -19.24
N ARG A 57 3.61 -3.11 -18.23
CA ARG A 57 3.73 -3.83 -16.97
C ARG A 57 3.03 -5.18 -16.97
N ASN A 58 2.36 -5.53 -18.05
CA ASN A 58 1.53 -6.74 -18.21
C ASN A 58 0.51 -6.90 -17.06
N LEU A 59 -0.14 -5.79 -16.70
CA LEU A 59 -1.19 -5.81 -15.68
C LEU A 59 -2.45 -6.45 -16.23
N GLY A 60 -3.09 -7.29 -15.43
CA GLY A 60 -4.28 -8.04 -15.85
C GLY A 60 -5.10 -8.53 -14.66
N GLY A 61 -6.19 -9.19 -14.94
CA GLY A 61 -7.23 -9.52 -13.97
C GLY A 61 -8.25 -8.40 -13.89
N ILE A 62 -8.79 -8.16 -12.71
CA ILE A 62 -9.70 -7.04 -12.44
C ILE A 62 -8.89 -5.75 -12.36
N ILE A 63 -9.35 -4.70 -13.02
CA ILE A 63 -8.73 -3.38 -13.03
C ILE A 63 -9.83 -2.36 -12.76
N ILE A 64 -9.61 -1.52 -11.76
CA ILE A 64 -10.50 -0.42 -11.38
C ILE A 64 -9.76 0.88 -11.67
N ILE A 65 -10.41 1.78 -12.39
CA ILE A 65 -9.84 3.08 -12.75
C ILE A 65 -10.73 4.17 -12.16
N ASP A 66 -10.12 5.03 -11.36
CA ASP A 66 -10.72 6.22 -10.78
C ASP A 66 -10.27 7.42 -11.61
N PHE A 67 -11.16 7.89 -12.49
CA PHE A 67 -10.95 9.12 -13.24
C PHE A 67 -11.35 10.31 -12.39
N ILE A 68 -10.73 11.47 -12.65
CA ILE A 68 -11.13 12.72 -12.00
C ILE A 68 -12.60 12.98 -12.31
N ASP A 69 -13.39 13.33 -11.29
CA ASP A 69 -14.82 13.56 -11.41
C ASP A 69 -15.18 14.55 -12.53
N MET A 70 -16.12 14.17 -13.38
CA MET A 70 -16.65 14.97 -14.47
C MET A 70 -18.13 15.20 -14.27
N VAL A 71 -18.60 16.43 -14.44
CA VAL A 71 -20.02 16.78 -14.35
C VAL A 71 -20.74 16.36 -15.63
N SER A 72 -20.13 16.64 -16.81
CA SER A 72 -20.73 16.37 -18.11
C SER A 72 -20.78 14.88 -18.47
N ASP A 73 -21.95 14.33 -18.74
CA ASP A 73 -22.11 12.97 -19.24
C ASP A 73 -21.50 12.78 -20.64
N GLU A 74 -21.41 13.85 -21.41
CA GLU A 74 -20.69 13.84 -22.70
C GLU A 74 -19.20 13.60 -22.50
N HIS A 75 -18.58 14.29 -21.52
CA HIS A 75 -17.17 14.08 -21.17
C HIS A 75 -16.93 12.64 -20.69
N LYS A 76 -17.79 12.11 -19.83
CA LYS A 76 -17.72 10.71 -19.36
C LYS A 76 -17.74 9.73 -20.52
N ARG A 77 -18.68 9.87 -21.45
CA ARG A 77 -18.76 9.03 -22.64
C ARG A 77 -17.51 9.11 -23.52
N ARG A 78 -16.98 10.31 -23.73
CA ARG A 78 -15.78 10.53 -24.54
C ARG A 78 -14.53 9.94 -23.91
N VAL A 79 -14.37 10.01 -22.58
CA VAL A 79 -13.29 9.38 -21.85
C VAL A 79 -13.37 7.86 -21.95
N LEU A 80 -14.56 7.26 -21.76
CA LEU A 80 -14.74 5.82 -21.94
C LEU A 80 -14.41 5.37 -23.36
N HIS A 81 -14.92 6.05 -24.38
CA HIS A 81 -14.62 5.73 -25.77
C HIS A 81 -13.13 5.87 -26.11
N SER A 82 -12.45 6.88 -25.53
CA SER A 82 -11.00 7.05 -25.67
C SER A 82 -10.24 5.86 -25.04
N LEU A 83 -10.65 5.40 -23.86
CA LEU A 83 -10.07 4.24 -23.19
C LEU A 83 -10.26 2.97 -24.03
N GLU A 84 -11.48 2.71 -24.50
CA GLU A 84 -11.80 1.58 -25.38
C GLU A 84 -10.91 1.59 -26.64
N SER A 85 -10.79 2.74 -27.28
CA SER A 85 -9.98 2.92 -28.49
C SER A 85 -8.49 2.69 -28.23
N ALA A 86 -7.98 3.09 -27.05
CA ALA A 86 -6.61 2.87 -26.66
C ALA A 86 -6.32 1.40 -26.35
N LEU A 87 -7.28 0.69 -25.75
CA LEU A 87 -7.20 -0.73 -25.42
C LEU A 87 -7.42 -1.63 -26.64
N ALA A 88 -8.17 -1.20 -27.66
CA ALA A 88 -8.36 -1.94 -28.90
C ALA A 88 -7.03 -2.28 -29.62
N LYS A 89 -5.96 -1.52 -29.33
CA LYS A 89 -4.60 -1.75 -29.85
C LYS A 89 -3.84 -2.82 -29.05
N ASP A 90 -4.42 -3.34 -27.97
CA ASP A 90 -3.80 -4.36 -27.12
C ASP A 90 -4.06 -5.77 -27.70
N ARG A 91 -3.03 -6.62 -27.66
CA ARG A 91 -3.19 -8.04 -28.03
C ARG A 91 -3.93 -8.86 -26.97
N ALA A 92 -3.91 -8.41 -25.72
CA ALA A 92 -4.64 -9.05 -24.64
C ALA A 92 -6.11 -8.61 -24.67
N LYS A 93 -7.02 -9.56 -24.59
CA LYS A 93 -8.46 -9.25 -24.55
C LYS A 93 -8.78 -8.47 -23.29
N ALA A 94 -9.37 -7.29 -23.45
CA ALA A 94 -9.90 -6.45 -22.40
C ALA A 94 -11.42 -6.28 -22.58
N ASN A 95 -12.16 -6.27 -21.47
CA ASN A 95 -13.59 -5.96 -21.46
C ASN A 95 -13.80 -4.81 -20.47
N ILE A 96 -14.49 -3.77 -20.90
CA ILE A 96 -14.89 -2.63 -20.06
C ILE A 96 -16.37 -2.78 -19.76
N ASN A 97 -16.73 -2.75 -18.47
CA ASN A 97 -18.13 -2.84 -18.03
C ASN A 97 -18.83 -1.46 -17.99
N GLY A 98 -18.05 -0.39 -18.19
CA GLY A 98 -18.53 1.00 -18.13
C GLY A 98 -18.26 1.68 -16.81
N LEU A 99 -18.98 2.79 -16.56
CA LEU A 99 -18.89 3.58 -15.35
C LEU A 99 -19.85 3.04 -14.29
N SER A 100 -19.35 2.73 -13.11
CA SER A 100 -20.17 2.31 -11.97
C SER A 100 -20.96 3.47 -11.37
N ALA A 101 -21.87 3.18 -10.45
CA ALA A 101 -22.63 4.19 -9.69
C ALA A 101 -21.72 5.10 -8.83
N LEU A 102 -20.50 4.64 -8.53
CA LEU A 102 -19.47 5.40 -7.79
C LEU A 102 -18.56 6.24 -8.70
N GLY A 103 -18.80 6.25 -10.02
CA GLY A 103 -17.93 6.97 -10.96
C GLY A 103 -16.66 6.22 -11.38
N LEU A 104 -16.48 4.97 -10.93
CA LEU A 104 -15.31 4.16 -11.24
C LEU A 104 -15.50 3.40 -12.56
N VAL A 105 -14.44 3.29 -13.36
CA VAL A 105 -14.44 2.42 -14.53
C VAL A 105 -13.95 1.03 -14.14
N GLU A 106 -14.84 0.05 -14.36
CA GLU A 106 -14.57 -1.35 -14.09
C GLU A 106 -14.18 -2.06 -15.38
N MET A 107 -13.06 -2.75 -15.39
CA MET A 107 -12.64 -3.53 -16.53
C MET A 107 -11.92 -4.81 -16.13
N THR A 108 -11.84 -5.73 -17.08
CA THR A 108 -10.99 -6.91 -16.97
C THR A 108 -10.05 -6.98 -18.15
N ARG A 109 -8.81 -7.44 -17.90
CA ARG A 109 -7.81 -7.70 -18.93
C ARG A 109 -7.23 -9.11 -18.74
N LYS A 110 -7.21 -9.91 -19.80
CA LYS A 110 -6.67 -11.27 -19.72
C LYS A 110 -5.18 -11.23 -19.36
N ARG A 111 -4.79 -11.93 -18.29
CA ARG A 111 -3.37 -12.14 -17.96
C ARG A 111 -2.77 -13.10 -18.98
N THR A 112 -1.69 -12.68 -19.65
CA THR A 112 -0.97 -13.50 -20.63
C THR A 112 0.34 -14.05 -20.08
N ARG A 113 0.90 -13.38 -19.08
CA ARG A 113 2.11 -13.74 -18.32
C ARG A 113 2.11 -12.98 -17.00
N GLU A 114 3.08 -13.21 -16.15
CA GLU A 114 3.26 -12.49 -14.89
C GLU A 114 3.50 -10.99 -15.10
N SER A 115 3.14 -10.18 -14.11
CA SER A 115 3.38 -8.74 -14.17
C SER A 115 4.88 -8.43 -14.07
N LEU A 116 5.27 -7.30 -14.62
CA LEU A 116 6.66 -6.86 -14.61
C LEU A 116 7.20 -6.70 -13.18
N GLU A 117 6.34 -6.29 -12.25
CA GLU A 117 6.70 -6.15 -10.84
C GLU A 117 7.07 -7.50 -10.21
N HIS A 118 6.29 -8.56 -10.47
CA HIS A 118 6.60 -9.91 -10.01
C HIS A 118 7.91 -10.48 -10.54
N ILE A 119 8.31 -10.02 -11.74
CA ILE A 119 9.56 -10.50 -12.38
C ILE A 119 10.78 -9.73 -11.86
N LEU A 120 10.62 -8.45 -11.54
CA LEU A 120 11.74 -7.54 -11.25
C LEU A 120 11.92 -7.21 -9.77
N CYS A 121 10.92 -7.50 -8.92
CA CYS A 121 10.93 -7.08 -7.52
C CYS A 121 10.74 -8.27 -6.59
N ASP A 122 11.48 -8.27 -5.49
CA ASP A 122 11.26 -9.13 -4.35
C ASP A 122 10.37 -8.44 -3.31
N VAL A 123 9.77 -9.25 -2.44
CA VAL A 123 8.98 -8.72 -1.32
C VAL A 123 9.92 -7.97 -0.37
N CYS A 124 9.56 -6.74 -0.03
CA CYS A 124 10.35 -5.92 0.90
C CYS A 124 10.47 -6.63 2.27
N PRO A 125 11.68 -6.94 2.76
CA PRO A 125 11.86 -7.66 4.03
C PRO A 125 11.43 -6.84 5.25
N ALA A 126 11.44 -5.49 5.16
CA ALA A 126 11.07 -4.63 6.27
C ALA A 126 9.56 -4.61 6.54
N CYS A 127 8.73 -4.59 5.50
CA CYS A 127 7.27 -4.49 5.64
C CYS A 127 6.51 -5.70 5.08
N SER A 128 7.20 -6.70 4.55
CA SER A 128 6.60 -7.89 3.92
C SER A 128 5.53 -7.55 2.88
N GLY A 129 5.77 -6.49 2.09
CA GLY A 129 4.88 -6.02 1.03
C GLY A 129 3.74 -5.10 1.49
N ARG A 130 3.60 -4.81 2.78
CA ARG A 130 2.51 -3.95 3.30
C ARG A 130 2.62 -2.48 2.89
N GLY A 131 3.82 -2.00 2.52
CA GLY A 131 4.07 -0.58 2.19
C GLY A 131 4.13 0.36 3.40
N SER A 132 3.94 -0.15 4.63
CA SER A 132 4.06 0.57 5.89
C SER A 132 4.73 -0.32 6.93
N GLN A 133 5.35 0.31 7.92
CA GLN A 133 6.02 -0.36 9.05
C GLN A 133 5.43 0.23 10.35
N LYS A 134 5.26 -0.61 11.36
CA LYS A 134 4.84 -0.15 12.69
C LYS A 134 5.88 0.79 13.27
N THR A 135 5.43 1.78 14.03
CA THR A 135 6.34 2.65 14.78
C THR A 135 7.04 1.86 15.90
N VAL A 136 8.20 2.33 16.31
CA VAL A 136 8.97 1.73 17.42
C VAL A 136 8.09 1.64 18.69
N GLU A 137 7.38 2.71 19.02
CA GLU A 137 6.46 2.79 20.15
C GLU A 137 5.35 1.71 20.07
N THR A 138 4.76 1.51 18.88
CA THR A 138 3.77 0.45 18.68
C THR A 138 4.33 -0.93 18.96
N VAL A 139 5.57 -1.20 18.52
CA VAL A 139 6.24 -2.48 18.77
C VAL A 139 6.56 -2.65 20.26
N CYS A 140 6.99 -1.60 20.95
CA CYS A 140 7.20 -1.64 22.40
C CYS A 140 5.91 -2.07 23.13
N TYR A 141 4.77 -1.48 22.79
CA TYR A 141 3.49 -1.88 23.39
C TYR A 141 3.05 -3.29 23.01
N GLU A 142 3.41 -3.78 21.83
CA GLU A 142 3.17 -5.19 21.48
C GLU A 142 4.00 -6.14 22.32
N ILE A 143 5.26 -5.82 22.57
CA ILE A 143 6.15 -6.58 23.46
C ILE A 143 5.57 -6.63 24.87
N LEU A 144 5.17 -5.49 25.45
CA LEU A 144 4.59 -5.44 26.77
C LEU A 144 3.32 -6.30 26.89
N ARG A 145 2.44 -6.25 25.87
CA ARG A 145 1.25 -7.11 25.82
C ARG A 145 1.58 -8.58 25.68
N GLU A 146 2.60 -8.91 24.89
CA GLU A 146 3.04 -10.28 24.70
C GLU A 146 3.60 -10.88 25.98
N ILE A 147 4.39 -10.11 26.76
CA ILE A 147 4.87 -10.52 28.08
C ILE A 147 3.70 -10.86 29.02
N VAL A 148 2.67 -9.99 29.08
CA VAL A 148 1.48 -10.27 29.88
C VAL A 148 0.76 -11.54 29.41
N ARG A 149 0.64 -11.73 28.10
CA ARG A 149 0.00 -12.91 27.51
C ARG A 149 0.74 -14.18 27.88
N VAL A 150 2.06 -14.18 27.74
CA VAL A 150 2.90 -15.33 28.05
C VAL A 150 2.90 -15.62 29.56
N ASN A 151 2.97 -14.57 30.40
CA ASN A 151 2.91 -14.71 31.86
C ASN A 151 1.61 -15.33 32.36
N ARG A 152 0.48 -15.07 31.67
CA ARG A 152 -0.82 -15.70 32.00
C ARG A 152 -0.92 -17.15 31.54
N ALA A 153 -0.24 -17.50 30.46
CA ALA A 153 -0.33 -18.81 29.85
C ALA A 153 0.64 -19.84 30.46
N TYR A 154 1.78 -19.36 30.95
CA TYR A 154 2.88 -20.24 31.39
C TYR A 154 3.49 -19.76 32.70
N ALA A 155 3.98 -20.71 33.49
CA ALA A 155 4.81 -20.41 34.67
C ALA A 155 6.26 -20.15 34.19
N ALA A 156 6.80 -18.99 34.53
CA ALA A 156 8.20 -18.61 34.28
C ALA A 156 8.72 -17.81 35.48
N ASP A 157 10.02 -17.84 35.72
CA ASP A 157 10.62 -17.06 36.81
C ASP A 157 11.02 -15.64 36.35
N LYS A 158 11.44 -15.49 35.11
CA LYS A 158 11.80 -14.22 34.46
C LYS A 158 11.59 -14.30 32.97
N PHE A 159 11.61 -13.13 32.32
CA PHE A 159 11.48 -13.00 30.87
C PHE A 159 12.72 -12.39 30.25
N MET A 160 13.07 -12.86 29.06
CA MET A 160 14.07 -12.25 28.19
C MET A 160 13.39 -11.82 26.88
N VAL A 161 13.55 -10.56 26.51
CA VAL A 161 13.04 -9.98 25.25
C VAL A 161 14.21 -9.77 24.32
N TYR A 162 14.14 -10.37 23.14
CA TYR A 162 15.04 -10.05 22.04
C TYR A 162 14.30 -9.11 21.08
N ALA A 163 14.92 -7.97 20.77
CA ALA A 163 14.31 -6.98 19.88
C ALA A 163 15.36 -6.25 19.04
N ALA A 164 14.89 -5.61 17.95
CA ALA A 164 15.72 -4.77 17.10
C ALA A 164 16.38 -3.62 17.90
N PRO A 165 17.56 -3.08 17.47
CA PRO A 165 18.28 -2.06 18.20
C PRO A 165 17.43 -0.84 18.59
N SER A 166 16.65 -0.29 17.65
CA SER A 166 15.79 0.87 17.89
C SER A 166 14.68 0.60 18.93
N VAL A 167 14.15 -0.61 18.92
CA VAL A 167 13.08 -1.04 19.86
C VAL A 167 13.65 -1.29 21.25
N SER A 168 14.82 -1.96 21.32
CA SER A 168 15.54 -2.19 22.59
C SER A 168 15.90 -0.87 23.27
N GLU A 169 16.40 0.10 22.49
CA GLU A 169 16.74 1.44 23.00
C GLU A 169 15.50 2.16 23.53
N ALA A 170 14.39 2.14 22.77
CA ALA A 170 13.15 2.76 23.19
C ALA A 170 12.56 2.11 24.46
N LEU A 171 12.58 0.78 24.57
CA LEU A 171 12.11 0.08 25.79
C LEU A 171 12.90 0.47 27.04
N ILE A 172 14.22 0.69 26.89
CA ILE A 172 15.10 1.01 28.02
C ILE A 172 15.03 2.49 28.39
N ASN A 173 14.88 3.40 27.43
CA ASN A 173 14.95 4.83 27.65
C ASN A 173 13.57 5.50 27.67
N ASP A 174 12.77 5.29 26.63
CA ASP A 174 11.51 6.02 26.44
C ASP A 174 10.35 5.34 27.19
N GLU A 175 10.28 4.01 27.13
CA GLU A 175 9.21 3.20 27.72
C GLU A 175 9.60 2.58 29.08
N TYR A 176 10.70 3.02 29.69
CA TYR A 176 11.21 2.52 30.96
C TYR A 176 10.15 2.48 32.05
N HIS A 177 9.32 3.52 32.14
CA HIS A 177 8.27 3.60 33.16
C HIS A 177 7.21 2.49 32.97
N ASN A 178 6.77 2.27 31.73
CA ASN A 178 5.79 1.24 31.39
C ASN A 178 6.37 -0.18 31.61
N LEU A 179 7.65 -0.36 31.36
CA LEU A 179 8.32 -1.61 31.61
C LEU A 179 8.42 -1.92 33.12
N ALA A 180 8.79 -0.92 33.93
CA ALA A 180 8.88 -1.04 35.38
C ALA A 180 7.50 -1.31 36.01
N GLU A 181 6.44 -0.65 35.57
CA GLU A 181 5.07 -0.94 35.99
C GLU A 181 4.65 -2.36 35.62
N LEU A 182 5.02 -2.82 34.43
CA LEU A 182 4.76 -4.20 34.00
C LEU A 182 5.46 -5.20 34.92
N GLU A 183 6.75 -5.01 35.23
CA GLU A 183 7.49 -5.89 36.13
C GLU A 183 6.85 -5.98 37.50
N LEU A 184 6.40 -4.85 38.06
CA LEU A 184 5.65 -4.82 39.31
C LEU A 184 4.33 -5.58 39.22
N PHE A 185 3.61 -5.41 38.11
CA PHE A 185 2.33 -6.07 37.89
C PHE A 185 2.45 -7.60 37.76
N ILE A 186 3.47 -8.09 37.03
CA ILE A 186 3.67 -9.52 36.86
C ILE A 186 4.48 -10.16 38.01
N GLY A 187 5.16 -9.35 38.82
CA GLY A 187 6.03 -9.80 39.92
C GLY A 187 7.32 -10.48 39.46
N LYS A 188 7.80 -10.18 38.25
CA LYS A 188 8.93 -10.85 37.61
C LYS A 188 9.79 -9.85 36.84
N GLN A 189 11.10 -10.17 36.72
CA GLN A 189 12.03 -9.35 35.96
C GLN A 189 11.93 -9.61 34.45
N VAL A 190 12.11 -8.52 33.68
CA VAL A 190 12.19 -8.54 32.23
C VAL A 190 13.56 -7.99 31.81
N SER A 191 14.35 -8.83 31.18
CA SER A 191 15.65 -8.40 30.62
C SER A 191 15.49 -8.16 29.13
N ILE A 192 16.16 -7.12 28.61
CA ILE A 192 16.11 -6.75 27.18
C ILE A 192 17.48 -7.04 26.57
N GLN A 193 17.50 -7.73 25.46
CA GLN A 193 18.68 -7.99 24.67
C GLN A 193 18.48 -7.53 23.24
N THR A 194 19.42 -6.76 22.73
CA THR A 194 19.41 -6.27 21.35
C THR A 194 19.83 -7.37 20.39
N GLU A 195 19.01 -7.61 19.36
CA GLU A 195 19.35 -8.50 18.26
C GLU A 195 19.50 -7.69 16.96
N SER A 196 20.73 -7.54 16.48
CA SER A 196 21.06 -6.68 15.35
C SER A 196 20.54 -7.16 14.01
N LEU A 197 20.19 -8.45 13.89
CA LEU A 197 19.65 -9.04 12.68
C LEU A 197 18.14 -8.88 12.57
N TYR A 198 17.46 -8.49 13.65
CA TYR A 198 16.01 -8.28 13.62
C TYR A 198 15.62 -7.00 12.90
N ASN A 199 14.56 -7.06 12.10
CA ASN A 199 13.90 -5.86 11.62
C ASN A 199 13.09 -5.21 12.76
N GLN A 200 12.65 -3.96 12.57
CA GLN A 200 11.98 -3.17 13.61
C GLN A 200 10.75 -3.85 14.24
N GLU A 201 10.03 -4.67 13.49
CA GLU A 201 8.79 -5.33 13.96
C GLU A 201 9.05 -6.72 14.54
N GLN A 202 10.27 -7.21 14.45
CA GLN A 202 10.61 -8.54 14.91
C GLN A 202 11.08 -8.51 16.36
N PHE A 203 10.47 -9.36 17.17
CA PHE A 203 10.85 -9.58 18.56
C PHE A 203 10.49 -10.99 19.01
N ASP A 204 11.18 -11.47 20.03
CA ASP A 204 10.89 -12.72 20.71
C ASP A 204 10.83 -12.50 22.22
N VAL A 205 9.85 -13.12 22.89
CA VAL A 205 9.72 -13.15 24.35
C VAL A 205 9.99 -14.58 24.82
N VAL A 206 11.10 -14.76 25.52
CA VAL A 206 11.58 -16.05 25.99
C VAL A 206 11.40 -16.15 27.50
N MET A 207 10.87 -17.27 27.95
CA MET A 207 10.74 -17.61 29.36
C MET A 207 12.05 -18.20 29.88
N MET A 208 12.45 -17.80 31.07
CA MET A 208 13.65 -18.30 31.74
C MET A 208 13.34 -18.74 33.16
#